data_c8f3b7e5304e43e56b1bd3eccae9ab57
#
_entry.id   c8f3b7e5304e43e56b1bd3eccae9ab57
#
_cell.length_a   1.000
_cell.length_b   1.000
_cell.length_c   1.000
_cell.angle_alpha   90.00
_cell.angle_beta   90.00
_cell.angle_gamma   90.00
#
_symmetry.space_group_name_H-M   'P 1'
#
loop_
_entity.id
_entity.type
_entity.pdbx_description
1 polymer ?
#
loop_
_entity_poly.entity_id
_entity_poly.type
_entity_poly.pdbx_seq_one_letter_code
_entity_poly.pdbx_strand_id
1 'polypeptide(L)'
;METELEINRRSYRQTAWILVVGGIIGIFASIELIIQKISVLSDPTFVPNCDINPVLSCGSVISTEQASLFGFPNPVLGVIGFTVVIMFGALLFAGVELPRSMWLGLNFGALAGMIFVIWLVSQSLYVIGALCPWCMVVWAITIPIFWQVTTDNLA
;
A
#
# COMPACT_ATOMS: atom_id res chain seq x y z
N MET A 1 -36.68 -1.57 -5.13
CA MET A 1 -35.80 -1.49 -6.32
C MET A 1 -34.96 -0.22 -6.33
N GLU A 2 -35.54 0.97 -6.17
CA GLU A 2 -34.77 2.24 -6.08
C GLU A 2 -33.83 2.29 -4.87
N THR A 3 -34.26 1.82 -3.70
CA THR A 3 -33.42 1.77 -2.49
C THR A 3 -32.20 0.83 -2.62
N GLU A 4 -32.34 -0.29 -3.29
CA GLU A 4 -31.20 -1.20 -3.54
C GLU A 4 -30.19 -0.61 -4.52
N LEU A 5 -30.65 0.09 -5.55
CA LEU A 5 -29.80 0.80 -6.51
C LEU A 5 -29.02 1.95 -5.86
N GLU A 6 -29.67 2.68 -4.95
CA GLU A 6 -29.01 3.76 -4.18
C GLU A 6 -27.96 3.22 -3.20
N ILE A 7 -28.25 2.11 -2.51
CA ILE A 7 -27.31 1.46 -1.59
C ILE A 7 -26.08 0.96 -2.36
N ASN A 8 -26.29 0.32 -3.49
CA ASN A 8 -25.20 -0.19 -4.33
C ASN A 8 -24.33 0.95 -4.88
N ARG A 9 -24.93 2.03 -5.37
CA ARG A 9 -24.23 3.23 -5.84
C ARG A 9 -23.43 3.90 -4.72
N ARG A 10 -23.95 3.94 -3.50
CA ARG A 10 -23.26 4.50 -2.33
C ARG A 10 -22.05 3.66 -1.94
N SER A 11 -22.18 2.35 -1.97
CA SER A 11 -21.07 1.41 -1.69
C SER A 11 -19.94 1.60 -2.69
N TYR A 12 -20.20 1.57 -3.99
CA TYR A 12 -19.17 1.78 -5.02
C TYR A 12 -18.48 3.14 -4.93
N ARG A 13 -19.21 4.19 -4.56
CA ARG A 13 -18.62 5.51 -4.36
C ARG A 13 -17.71 5.57 -3.14
N GLN A 14 -18.07 4.90 -2.07
CA GLN A 14 -17.22 4.77 -0.87
C GLN A 14 -15.93 4.01 -1.20
N THR A 15 -16.06 2.89 -1.90
CA THR A 15 -14.90 2.11 -2.38
C THR A 15 -14.00 2.95 -3.27
N ALA A 16 -14.55 3.68 -4.23
CA ALA A 16 -13.78 4.57 -5.09
C ALA A 16 -12.95 5.59 -4.29
N TRP A 17 -13.53 6.21 -3.25
CA TRP A 17 -12.80 7.12 -2.36
C TRP A 17 -11.67 6.43 -1.61
N ILE A 18 -11.92 5.26 -1.04
CA ILE A 18 -10.90 4.49 -0.31
C ILE A 18 -9.74 4.12 -1.24
N LEU A 19 -10.03 3.67 -2.46
CA LEU A 19 -9.00 3.29 -3.43
C LEU A 19 -8.19 4.49 -3.89
N VAL A 20 -8.83 5.61 -4.24
CA VAL A 20 -8.11 6.80 -4.73
C VAL A 20 -7.30 7.47 -3.62
N VAL A 21 -7.92 7.78 -2.49
CA VAL A 21 -7.22 8.45 -1.39
C VAL A 21 -6.14 7.55 -0.79
N GLY A 22 -6.48 6.29 -0.51
CA GLY A 22 -5.52 5.32 0.00
C GLY A 22 -4.37 5.08 -0.98
N GLY A 23 -4.67 4.97 -2.27
CA GLY A 23 -3.67 4.81 -3.32
C GLY A 23 -2.72 6.01 -3.42
N ILE A 24 -3.23 7.24 -3.35
CA ILE A 24 -2.41 8.48 -3.39
C ILE A 24 -1.47 8.52 -2.18
N ILE A 25 -1.98 8.27 -0.98
CA ILE A 25 -1.15 8.22 0.23
C ILE A 25 -0.11 7.11 0.14
N GLY A 26 -0.50 5.93 -0.35
CA GLY A 26 0.40 4.80 -0.54
C GLY A 26 1.52 5.06 -1.54
N ILE A 27 1.22 5.72 -2.67
CA ILE A 27 2.24 6.14 -3.65
C ILE A 27 3.21 7.14 -3.02
N PHE A 28 2.69 8.17 -2.34
CA PHE A 28 3.52 9.17 -1.68
C PHE A 28 4.50 8.53 -0.70
N ALA A 29 4.00 7.68 0.20
CA ALA A 29 4.83 6.96 1.16
C ALA A 29 5.87 6.05 0.48
N SER A 30 5.50 5.39 -0.61
CA SER A 30 6.39 4.52 -1.38
C SER A 30 7.50 5.31 -2.09
N ILE A 31 7.18 6.47 -2.66
CA ILE A 31 8.16 7.37 -3.30
C ILE A 31 9.13 7.91 -2.25
N GLU A 32 8.63 8.35 -1.10
CA GLU A 32 9.49 8.80 0.00
C GLU A 32 10.49 7.71 0.41
N LEU A 33 10.04 6.47 0.56
CA LEU A 33 10.92 5.35 0.88
C LEU A 33 11.98 5.08 -0.20
N ILE A 34 11.64 5.25 -1.48
CA ILE A 34 12.60 5.12 -2.58
C ILE A 34 13.65 6.21 -2.50
N ILE A 35 13.24 7.47 -2.30
CA ILE A 35 14.15 8.61 -2.17
C ILE A 35 15.11 8.40 -0.98
N GLN A 36 14.59 8.01 0.18
CA GLN A 36 15.39 7.72 1.36
C GLN A 36 16.40 6.58 1.09
N LYS A 37 15.98 5.51 0.42
CA LYS A 37 16.85 4.40 0.05
C LYS A 37 18.00 4.84 -0.86
N ILE A 38 17.71 5.63 -1.89
CA ILE A 38 18.71 6.15 -2.83
C ILE A 38 19.68 7.07 -2.09
N SER A 39 19.18 7.94 -1.21
CA SER A 39 20.00 8.87 -0.43
C SER A 39 20.97 8.13 0.50
N VAL A 40 20.52 7.10 1.22
CA VAL A 40 21.37 6.27 2.08
C VAL A 40 22.44 5.51 1.27
N LEU A 41 22.10 5.05 0.07
CA LEU A 41 23.07 4.36 -0.81
C LEU A 41 24.08 5.31 -1.42
N SER A 42 23.72 6.57 -1.65
CA SER A 42 24.57 7.59 -2.27
C SER A 42 25.52 8.26 -1.27
N ASP A 43 25.08 8.42 -0.03
CA ASP A 43 25.86 9.07 1.04
C ASP A 43 25.72 8.26 2.35
N PRO A 44 26.78 7.57 2.77
CA PRO A 44 26.78 6.79 4.02
C PRO A 44 26.58 7.64 5.29
N THR A 45 26.72 8.97 5.20
CA THR A 45 26.51 9.88 6.32
C THR A 45 25.07 10.43 6.37
N PHE A 46 24.26 10.15 5.34
CA PHE A 46 22.88 10.59 5.27
C PHE A 46 22.02 9.91 6.33
N VAL A 47 21.30 10.72 7.10
CA VAL A 47 20.32 10.26 8.09
C VAL A 47 18.92 10.51 7.53
N PRO A 48 18.10 9.47 7.36
CA PRO A 48 16.71 9.62 6.89
C PRO A 48 15.90 10.52 7.81
N ASN A 49 14.98 11.30 7.22
CA ASN A 49 14.10 12.21 7.95
C ASN A 49 13.12 11.52 8.92
N CYS A 50 12.96 10.21 8.77
CA CYS A 50 12.10 9.37 9.60
C CYS A 50 12.89 8.56 10.66
N ASP A 51 14.16 8.88 10.88
CA ASP A 51 14.95 8.35 11.99
C ASP A 51 14.72 9.20 13.24
N ILE A 52 13.77 8.77 14.07
CA ILE A 52 13.35 9.51 15.27
C ILE A 52 14.11 9.01 16.51
N ASN A 53 14.24 7.68 16.62
CA ASN A 53 14.95 7.01 17.72
C ASN A 53 15.40 5.59 17.27
N PRO A 54 16.16 4.83 18.07
CA PRO A 54 16.65 3.51 17.67
C PRO A 54 15.57 2.48 17.31
N VAL A 55 14.32 2.69 17.77
CA VAL A 55 13.19 1.80 17.48
C VAL A 55 12.41 2.30 16.26
N LEU A 56 12.24 3.63 16.11
CA LEU A 56 11.57 4.26 14.97
C LEU A 56 12.64 4.81 14.04
N SER A 57 13.08 3.98 13.10
CA SER A 57 14.18 4.28 12.18
C SER A 57 13.92 3.68 10.81
N CYS A 58 13.76 4.53 9.82
CA CYS A 58 13.72 4.10 8.42
C CYS A 58 15.08 3.60 7.95
N GLY A 59 16.16 4.24 8.38
CA GLY A 59 17.51 3.86 7.99
C GLY A 59 17.85 2.42 8.37
N SER A 60 17.48 2.00 9.58
CA SER A 60 17.68 0.63 10.04
C SER A 60 16.93 -0.40 9.20
N VAL A 61 15.70 -0.08 8.78
CA VAL A 61 14.87 -0.98 7.96
C VAL A 61 15.31 -0.97 6.50
N ILE A 62 15.53 0.22 5.93
CA ILE A 62 15.92 0.42 4.51
C ILE A 62 17.24 -0.26 4.18
N SER A 63 18.18 -0.34 5.13
CA SER A 63 19.51 -0.90 4.93
C SER A 63 19.53 -2.43 4.94
N THR A 64 18.42 -3.09 5.25
CA THR A 64 18.35 -4.55 5.31
C THR A 64 18.13 -5.18 3.93
N GLU A 65 18.53 -6.47 3.79
CA GLU A 65 18.23 -7.26 2.59
C GLU A 65 16.72 -7.46 2.39
N GLN A 66 15.95 -7.54 3.48
CA GLN A 66 14.50 -7.65 3.46
C GLN A 66 13.83 -6.46 2.78
N ALA A 67 14.47 -5.28 2.78
CA ALA A 67 13.98 -4.10 2.08
C ALA A 67 14.13 -4.16 0.56
N SER A 68 14.80 -5.18 0.04
CA SER A 68 15.06 -5.40 -1.40
C SER A 68 14.94 -6.88 -1.77
N LEU A 69 13.82 -7.51 -1.40
CA LEU A 69 13.60 -8.96 -1.51
C LEU A 69 13.73 -9.49 -2.95
N PHE A 70 13.34 -8.70 -3.94
CA PHE A 70 13.36 -9.09 -5.36
C PHE A 70 14.57 -8.51 -6.13
N GLY A 71 15.61 -8.06 -5.44
CA GLY A 71 16.77 -7.42 -6.07
C GLY A 71 16.60 -5.94 -6.38
N PHE A 72 15.44 -5.36 -6.10
CA PHE A 72 15.14 -3.94 -6.18
C PHE A 72 14.37 -3.50 -4.91
N PRO A 73 14.33 -2.19 -4.58
CA PRO A 73 13.65 -1.72 -3.38
C PRO A 73 12.16 -2.11 -3.35
N ASN A 74 11.70 -2.73 -2.27
CA ASN A 74 10.29 -3.14 -2.10
C ASN A 74 9.27 -2.02 -2.33
N PRO A 75 9.53 -0.73 -1.98
CA PRO A 75 8.60 0.35 -2.26
C PRO A 75 8.26 0.55 -3.75
N VAL A 76 9.07 0.05 -4.67
CA VAL A 76 8.75 0.05 -6.12
C VAL A 76 7.47 -0.77 -6.38
N LEU A 77 7.32 -1.92 -5.71
CA LEU A 77 6.09 -2.70 -5.77
C LEU A 77 4.90 -1.92 -5.21
N GLY A 78 5.12 -1.11 -4.17
CA GLY A 78 4.12 -0.20 -3.63
C GLY A 78 3.66 0.82 -4.66
N VAL A 79 4.57 1.49 -5.37
CA VAL A 79 4.23 2.45 -6.43
C VAL A 79 3.39 1.78 -7.52
N ILE A 80 3.79 0.60 -7.99
CA ILE A 80 3.05 -0.15 -9.03
C ILE A 80 1.66 -0.54 -8.50
N GLY A 81 1.59 -1.16 -7.34
CA GLY A 81 0.34 -1.65 -6.75
C GLY A 81 -0.66 -0.53 -6.46
N PHE A 82 -0.22 0.55 -5.85
CA PHE A 82 -1.09 1.69 -5.54
C PHE A 82 -1.52 2.46 -6.81
N THR A 83 -0.71 2.48 -7.86
CA THR A 83 -1.12 3.03 -9.16
C THR A 83 -2.28 2.24 -9.75
N VAL A 84 -2.22 0.92 -9.70
CA VAL A 84 -3.33 0.05 -10.13
C VAL A 84 -4.57 0.31 -9.28
N VAL A 85 -4.42 0.42 -7.96
CA VAL A 85 -5.52 0.72 -7.03
C VAL A 85 -6.20 2.05 -7.37
N ILE A 86 -5.43 3.11 -7.65
CA ILE A 86 -5.97 4.42 -8.07
C ILE A 86 -6.71 4.30 -9.39
N MET A 87 -6.17 3.55 -10.35
CA MET A 87 -6.82 3.34 -11.64
C MET A 87 -8.21 2.71 -11.46
N PHE A 88 -8.33 1.68 -10.64
CA PHE A 88 -9.62 1.08 -10.32
C PHE A 88 -10.57 2.05 -9.63
N GLY A 89 -10.09 2.83 -8.67
CA GLY A 89 -10.88 3.86 -8.01
C GLY A 89 -11.39 4.93 -8.98
N ALA A 90 -10.57 5.37 -9.93
CA ALA A 90 -10.94 6.31 -10.97
C ALA A 90 -12.01 5.76 -11.93
N LEU A 91 -11.91 4.48 -12.31
CA LEU A 91 -12.92 3.80 -13.12
C LEU A 91 -14.28 3.74 -12.40
N LEU A 92 -14.27 3.45 -11.10
CA LEU A 92 -15.50 3.47 -10.28
C LEU A 92 -16.10 4.88 -10.18
N PHE A 93 -15.27 5.93 -10.05
CA PHE A 93 -15.77 7.31 -10.10
C PHE A 93 -16.38 7.68 -11.44
N ALA A 94 -15.82 7.17 -12.54
CA ALA A 94 -16.36 7.37 -13.89
C ALA A 94 -17.66 6.57 -14.14
N GLY A 95 -18.10 5.77 -13.16
CA GLY A 95 -19.31 4.95 -13.29
C GLY A 95 -19.15 3.75 -14.20
N VAL A 96 -17.90 3.31 -14.43
CA VAL A 96 -17.63 2.12 -15.25
C VAL A 96 -18.00 0.87 -14.48
N GLU A 97 -18.85 0.04 -15.06
CA GLU A 97 -19.16 -1.28 -14.51
C GLU A 97 -17.99 -2.24 -14.78
N LEU A 98 -17.30 -2.63 -13.72
CA LEU A 98 -16.18 -3.53 -13.81
C LEU A 98 -16.66 -4.99 -13.91
N PRO A 99 -16.17 -5.77 -14.90
CA PRO A 99 -16.49 -7.18 -14.97
C PRO A 99 -15.90 -7.93 -13.76
N ARG A 100 -16.53 -9.05 -13.40
CA ARG A 100 -16.15 -9.87 -12.24
C ARG A 100 -14.67 -10.28 -12.26
N SER A 101 -14.11 -10.52 -13.44
CA SER A 101 -12.70 -10.86 -13.59
C SER A 101 -11.75 -9.75 -13.11
N MET A 102 -12.10 -8.48 -13.35
CA MET A 102 -11.32 -7.34 -12.88
C MET A 102 -11.42 -7.18 -11.36
N TRP A 103 -12.61 -7.37 -10.79
CA TRP A 103 -12.80 -7.39 -9.34
C TRP A 103 -12.01 -8.50 -8.65
N LEU A 104 -12.01 -9.70 -9.22
CA LEU A 104 -11.22 -10.83 -8.72
C LEU A 104 -9.72 -10.54 -8.83
N GLY A 105 -9.28 -9.95 -9.94
CA GLY A 105 -7.89 -9.54 -10.13
C GLY A 105 -7.43 -8.51 -9.10
N LEU A 106 -8.25 -7.48 -8.86
CA LEU A 106 -7.98 -6.47 -7.85
C LEU A 106 -7.94 -7.08 -6.43
N ASN A 107 -8.88 -7.97 -6.11
CA ASN A 107 -8.90 -8.66 -4.82
C ASN A 107 -7.68 -9.56 -4.62
N PHE A 108 -7.28 -10.29 -5.66
CA PHE A 108 -6.07 -11.12 -5.62
C PHE A 108 -4.81 -10.28 -5.43
N GLY A 109 -4.70 -9.15 -6.13
CA GLY A 109 -3.61 -8.20 -5.93
C GLY A 109 -3.58 -7.59 -4.53
N ALA A 110 -4.74 -7.20 -4.00
CA ALA A 110 -4.87 -6.68 -2.64
C ALA A 110 -4.52 -7.74 -1.58
N LEU A 111 -4.90 -9.00 -1.80
CA LEU A 111 -4.53 -10.13 -0.94
C LEU A 111 -3.01 -10.36 -0.97
N ALA A 112 -2.39 -10.37 -2.14
CA ALA A 112 -0.95 -10.51 -2.26
C ALA A 112 -0.21 -9.37 -1.55
N GLY A 113 -0.68 -8.13 -1.70
CA GLY A 113 -0.18 -6.97 -0.98
C GLY A 113 -0.33 -7.12 0.53
N MET A 114 -1.46 -7.61 1.01
CA MET A 114 -1.71 -7.84 2.43
C MET A 114 -0.79 -8.92 3.02
N ILE A 115 -0.59 -10.02 2.31
CA ILE A 115 0.35 -11.08 2.73
C ILE A 115 1.77 -10.52 2.80
N PHE A 116 2.18 -9.73 1.80
CA PHE A 116 3.49 -9.10 1.78
C PHE A 116 3.68 -8.10 2.93
N VAL A 117 2.66 -7.30 3.23
CA VAL A 117 2.67 -6.38 4.39
C VAL A 117 2.80 -7.15 5.70
N ILE A 118 2.05 -8.23 5.92
CA ILE A 118 2.14 -9.07 7.13
C ILE A 118 3.56 -9.64 7.28
N TRP A 119 4.15 -10.11 6.18
CA TRP A 119 5.53 -10.58 6.19
C TRP A 119 6.51 -9.47 6.57
N LEU A 120 6.40 -8.28 5.96
CA LEU A 120 7.24 -7.13 6.28
C LEU A 120 7.10 -6.68 7.75
N VAL A 121 5.88 -6.67 8.29
CA VAL A 121 5.64 -6.39 9.72
C VAL A 121 6.38 -7.39 10.60
N SER A 122 6.28 -8.68 10.27
CA SER A 122 6.99 -9.73 11.02
C SER A 122 8.52 -9.57 10.97
N GLN A 123 9.06 -9.21 9.80
CA GLN A 123 10.49 -8.93 9.66
C GLN A 123 10.93 -7.72 10.49
N SER A 124 10.15 -6.64 10.46
CA SER A 124 10.45 -5.43 11.25
C SER A 124 10.46 -5.70 12.75
N LEU A 125 9.49 -6.47 13.24
CA LEU A 125 9.32 -6.73 14.68
C LEU A 125 10.28 -7.78 15.23
N TYR A 126 10.49 -8.88 14.51
CA TYR A 126 11.21 -10.05 15.04
C TYR A 126 12.64 -10.20 14.53
N VAL A 127 12.96 -9.64 13.39
CA VAL A 127 14.29 -9.80 12.77
C VAL A 127 15.09 -8.51 12.84
N ILE A 128 14.49 -7.39 12.45
CA ILE A 128 15.19 -6.09 12.37
C ILE A 128 15.16 -5.38 13.73
N GLY A 129 14.06 -5.49 14.48
CA GLY A 129 13.87 -4.81 15.76
C GLY A 129 13.66 -3.29 15.63
N ALA A 130 13.32 -2.80 14.44
CA ALA A 130 13.04 -1.40 14.16
C ALA A 130 11.79 -1.26 13.30
N LEU A 131 11.06 -0.15 13.50
CA LEU A 131 9.86 0.22 12.77
C LEU A 131 10.14 1.45 11.90
N CYS A 132 9.72 1.39 10.66
CA CYS A 132 9.80 2.50 9.74
C CYS A 132 8.47 3.24 9.69
N PRO A 133 8.38 4.55 10.06
CA PRO A 133 7.13 5.31 10.02
C PRO A 133 6.43 5.30 8.65
N TRP A 134 7.17 5.46 7.56
CA TRP A 134 6.60 5.39 6.21
C TRP A 134 6.09 4.00 5.84
N CYS A 135 6.77 2.94 6.28
CA CYS A 135 6.27 1.58 6.13
C CYS A 135 4.94 1.38 6.90
N MET A 136 4.83 1.93 8.10
CA MET A 136 3.60 1.88 8.89
C MET A 136 2.44 2.58 8.19
N VAL A 137 2.68 3.69 7.48
CA VAL A 137 1.67 4.34 6.64
C VAL A 137 1.18 3.41 5.54
N VAL A 138 2.10 2.74 4.82
CA VAL A 138 1.75 1.75 3.78
C VAL A 138 0.92 0.60 4.36
N TRP A 139 1.28 0.09 5.53
CA TRP A 139 0.51 -0.98 6.21
C TRP A 139 -0.90 -0.52 6.56
N ALA A 140 -1.01 0.67 7.18
CA ALA A 140 -2.29 1.25 7.59
C ALA A 140 -3.25 1.49 6.42
N ILE A 141 -2.73 1.78 5.23
CA ILE A 141 -3.52 2.01 4.01
C ILE A 141 -3.89 0.68 3.33
N THR A 142 -3.01 -0.30 3.33
CA THR A 142 -3.24 -1.59 2.68
C THR A 142 -4.41 -2.35 3.34
N ILE A 143 -4.54 -2.27 4.65
CA ILE A 143 -5.60 -2.95 5.41
C ILE A 143 -7.00 -2.52 4.96
N PRO A 144 -7.39 -1.23 4.99
CA PRO A 144 -8.73 -0.81 4.56
C PRO A 144 -8.98 -1.05 3.07
N ILE A 145 -7.96 -0.94 2.21
CA ILE A 145 -8.09 -1.27 0.78
C ILE A 145 -8.44 -2.75 0.61
N PHE A 146 -7.68 -3.64 1.24
CA PHE A 146 -7.94 -5.08 1.18
C PHE A 146 -9.32 -5.44 1.74
N TRP A 147 -9.69 -4.87 2.89
CA TRP A 147 -10.99 -5.09 3.51
C TRP A 147 -12.13 -4.67 2.59
N GLN A 148 -12.09 -3.45 2.06
CA GLN A 148 -13.14 -2.92 1.22
C GLN A 148 -13.30 -3.71 -0.08
N VAL A 149 -12.19 -3.97 -0.78
CA VAL A 149 -12.21 -4.74 -2.03
C VAL A 149 -12.73 -6.17 -1.81
N THR A 150 -12.38 -6.79 -0.69
CA THR A 150 -12.84 -8.13 -0.35
C THR A 150 -14.33 -8.15 -0.02
N THR A 151 -14.83 -7.19 0.76
CA THR A 151 -16.26 -7.11 1.09
C THR A 151 -17.11 -6.86 -0.15
N ASP A 152 -16.69 -5.97 -1.04
CA ASP A 152 -17.40 -5.70 -2.29
C ASP A 152 -17.39 -6.90 -3.27
N ASN A 153 -16.34 -7.73 -3.20
CA ASN A 153 -16.24 -8.94 -4.03
C ASN A 153 -17.12 -10.09 -3.51
N LEU A 154 -17.39 -10.12 -2.21
CA LEU A 154 -18.23 -11.14 -1.57
C LEU A 154 -19.72 -10.75 -1.57
N ALA A 155 -20.02 -9.48 -1.71
CA ALA A 155 -21.40 -8.99 -1.84
C ALA A 155 -21.93 -9.20 -3.25
#